data_d2fa7e599d8a5095b083e3d3d824778b
#
_entry.id   d2fa7e599d8a5095b083e3d3d824778b
#
_cell.length_a   1.000
_cell.length_b   1.000
_cell.length_c   1.000
_cell.angle_alpha   90.00
_cell.angle_beta   90.00
_cell.angle_gamma   90.00
#
_symmetry.space_group_name_H-M   'P 1'
#
loop_
_entity.id
_entity.type
_entity.pdbx_description
1 polymer ?
#
loop_
_entity_poly.entity_id
_entity_poly.type
_entity_poly.pdbx_seq_one_letter_code
_entity_poly.pdbx_strand_id
1 'polypeptide(L)'
;EFAITTNGYCINNKVLSIFKNIHMGEVRITLDGGKKLHDKRRTLVNGSGTFDVITRNIRRISELGIKVKVRVNIDKQNPDAFAHVKDALTGIENLRIYPAKVSIEPTQDDAQKARCYAMGETNEFHQAMYHKYGFKPIYEKLFQQGVCSCMAEHDGSCVIDHNGNVYKCVNDVGRPEWAISHILDTTGKKNPKVVSRYLGRDPFSEIPCTECQMLP
;
A
#
# COMPACT_ATOMS: atom_id res chain seq x y z
N GLU A 1 3.99 -15.25 -10.77
CA GLU A 1 3.42 -13.94 -11.14
C GLU A 1 4.00 -12.87 -10.23
N PHE A 2 4.53 -11.79 -10.79
CA PHE A 2 5.14 -10.70 -10.03
C PHE A 2 4.16 -9.55 -9.86
N ALA A 3 4.26 -8.86 -8.71
CA ALA A 3 3.55 -7.61 -8.45
C ALA A 3 4.53 -6.56 -7.90
N ILE A 4 4.34 -5.31 -8.30
CA ILE A 4 5.15 -4.18 -7.83
C ILE A 4 4.26 -3.05 -7.33
N THR A 5 4.70 -2.39 -6.25
CA THR A 5 4.14 -1.11 -5.81
C THR A 5 5.15 -0.01 -6.11
N THR A 6 4.73 1.03 -6.79
CA THR A 6 5.59 2.14 -7.24
C THR A 6 4.82 3.47 -7.23
N ASN A 7 5.53 4.59 -7.23
CA ASN A 7 4.92 5.90 -7.49
C ASN A 7 4.53 6.08 -8.98
N GLY A 8 5.00 5.22 -9.88
CA GLY A 8 4.65 5.24 -11.29
C GLY A 8 5.38 6.27 -12.15
N TYR A 9 6.25 7.12 -11.56
CA TYR A 9 6.88 8.23 -12.27
C TYR A 9 8.01 7.77 -13.22
N CYS A 10 8.90 6.90 -12.74
CA CYS A 10 10.10 6.49 -13.48
C CYS A 10 9.86 5.32 -14.45
N ILE A 11 8.63 5.04 -14.86
CA ILE A 11 8.30 3.95 -15.78
C ILE A 11 8.55 4.39 -17.22
N ASN A 12 9.77 4.17 -17.69
CA ASN A 12 10.21 4.42 -19.07
C ASN A 12 10.11 3.15 -19.94
N ASN A 13 10.52 3.24 -21.21
CA ASN A 13 10.49 2.11 -22.15
C ASN A 13 11.29 0.91 -21.68
N LYS A 14 12.44 1.14 -21.03
CA LYS A 14 13.28 0.06 -20.49
C LYS A 14 12.54 -0.71 -19.39
N VAL A 15 11.88 0.01 -18.48
CA VAL A 15 11.08 -0.60 -17.40
C VAL A 15 9.90 -1.39 -17.98
N LEU A 16 9.18 -0.84 -18.97
CA LEU A 16 8.08 -1.55 -19.63
C LEU A 16 8.55 -2.83 -20.34
N SER A 17 9.73 -2.79 -20.97
CA SER A 17 10.34 -3.99 -21.57
C SER A 17 10.66 -5.05 -20.50
N ILE A 18 11.19 -4.65 -19.34
CA ILE A 18 11.44 -5.55 -18.22
C ILE A 18 10.11 -6.16 -17.74
N PHE A 19 9.06 -5.36 -17.55
CA PHE A 19 7.75 -5.84 -17.11
C PHE A 19 7.20 -6.92 -18.05
N LYS A 20 7.33 -6.72 -19.36
CA LYS A 20 6.94 -7.70 -20.36
C LYS A 20 7.75 -8.99 -20.25
N ASN A 21 9.08 -8.88 -20.12
CA ASN A 21 9.98 -10.03 -20.09
C ASN A 21 9.79 -10.92 -18.84
N ILE A 22 9.47 -10.31 -17.69
CA ILE A 22 9.24 -11.06 -16.43
C ILE A 22 7.78 -11.48 -16.24
N HIS A 23 6.91 -11.28 -17.22
CA HIS A 23 5.48 -11.56 -17.12
C HIS A 23 4.86 -10.90 -15.88
N MET A 24 5.06 -9.58 -15.76
CA MET A 24 4.50 -8.78 -14.67
C MET A 24 2.97 -8.93 -14.62
N GLY A 25 2.43 -9.38 -13.49
CA GLY A 25 1.01 -9.61 -13.33
C GLY A 25 0.23 -8.38 -12.87
N GLU A 26 0.84 -7.60 -11.99
CA GLU A 26 0.15 -6.46 -11.38
C GLU A 26 1.10 -5.31 -11.03
N VAL A 27 0.68 -4.08 -11.34
CA VAL A 27 1.38 -2.85 -10.92
C VAL A 27 0.44 -2.00 -10.05
N ARG A 28 0.87 -1.67 -8.84
CA ARG A 28 0.13 -0.81 -7.90
C ARG A 28 0.74 0.58 -7.89
N ILE A 29 -0.10 1.59 -8.14
CA ILE A 29 0.30 3.00 -8.18
C ILE A 29 -0.58 3.81 -7.24
N THR A 30 -0.03 4.83 -6.59
CA THR A 30 -0.78 5.70 -5.69
C THR A 30 -0.95 7.10 -6.27
N LEU A 31 -2.18 7.60 -6.25
CA LEU A 31 -2.54 8.98 -6.54
C LEU A 31 -3.20 9.63 -5.30
N ASP A 32 -2.94 10.92 -5.08
CA ASP A 32 -3.49 11.66 -3.92
C ASP A 32 -4.70 12.53 -4.31
N GLY A 33 -5.30 12.27 -5.46
CA GLY A 33 -6.43 13.02 -6.00
C GLY A 33 -6.21 13.49 -7.43
N GLY A 34 -7.01 14.46 -7.87
CA GLY A 34 -6.85 15.09 -9.18
C GLY A 34 -5.54 15.88 -9.31
N LYS A 35 -5.18 16.24 -10.55
CA LYS A 35 -3.88 16.85 -10.91
C LYS A 35 -3.42 17.94 -9.95
N LYS A 36 -4.26 18.95 -9.70
CA LYS A 36 -3.89 20.12 -8.87
C LYS A 36 -3.45 19.72 -7.46
N LEU A 37 -4.17 18.80 -6.84
CA LEU A 37 -3.87 18.37 -5.47
C LEU A 37 -2.70 17.39 -5.45
N HIS A 38 -2.68 16.43 -6.38
CA HIS A 38 -1.59 15.47 -6.49
C HIS A 38 -0.26 16.16 -6.70
N ASP A 39 -0.18 17.09 -7.65
CA ASP A 39 1.04 17.85 -7.96
C ASP A 39 1.50 18.74 -6.81
N LYS A 40 0.58 19.28 -6.00
CA LYS A 40 0.92 20.00 -4.77
C LYS A 40 1.56 19.10 -3.71
N ARG A 41 1.16 17.82 -3.64
CA ARG A 41 1.63 16.85 -2.63
C ARG A 41 2.86 16.07 -3.07
N ARG A 42 2.99 15.86 -4.37
CA ARG A 42 4.07 15.04 -4.98
C ARG A 42 4.76 15.80 -6.10
N THR A 43 5.46 16.84 -5.68
CA THR A 43 6.31 17.65 -6.57
C THR A 43 7.68 17.01 -6.75
N LEU A 44 8.31 17.25 -7.88
CA LEU A 44 9.73 16.99 -8.09
C LEU A 44 10.57 18.07 -7.39
N VAL A 45 11.87 17.80 -7.25
CA VAL A 45 12.83 18.76 -6.66
C VAL A 45 12.81 20.11 -7.38
N ASN A 46 12.56 20.12 -8.69
CA ASN A 46 12.44 21.33 -9.50
C ASN A 46 11.05 22.00 -9.43
N GLY A 47 10.15 21.53 -8.57
CA GLY A 47 8.79 22.06 -8.42
C GLY A 47 7.78 21.58 -9.46
N SER A 48 8.17 20.76 -10.44
CA SER A 48 7.23 20.22 -11.45
C SER A 48 6.30 19.17 -10.85
N GLY A 49 5.05 19.12 -11.36
CA GLY A 49 4.09 18.09 -10.99
C GLY A 49 4.41 16.72 -11.59
N THR A 50 3.82 15.68 -11.04
CA THR A 50 4.06 14.29 -11.44
C THR A 50 2.83 13.61 -12.02
N PHE A 51 1.63 14.18 -11.86
CA PHE A 51 0.35 13.57 -12.22
C PHE A 51 0.27 13.12 -13.69
N ASP A 52 0.61 14.01 -14.63
CA ASP A 52 0.48 13.72 -16.06
C ASP A 52 1.43 12.61 -16.51
N VAL A 53 2.62 12.56 -15.93
CA VAL A 53 3.59 11.49 -16.23
C VAL A 53 3.08 10.16 -15.69
N ILE A 54 2.57 10.16 -14.46
CA ILE A 54 2.06 8.94 -13.81
C ILE A 54 0.83 8.41 -14.54
N THR A 55 -0.15 9.25 -14.87
CA THR A 55 -1.38 8.84 -15.57
C THR A 55 -1.08 8.32 -16.99
N ARG A 56 -0.15 8.94 -17.71
CA ARG A 56 0.36 8.41 -18.98
C ARG A 56 1.02 7.04 -18.81
N ASN A 57 1.82 6.86 -17.77
CA ASN A 57 2.47 5.57 -17.51
C ASN A 57 1.46 4.48 -17.11
N ILE A 58 0.40 4.82 -16.38
CA ILE A 58 -0.71 3.91 -16.09
C ILE A 58 -1.33 3.39 -17.40
N ARG A 59 -1.61 4.27 -18.37
CA ARG A 59 -2.14 3.87 -19.70
C ARG A 59 -1.18 2.91 -20.40
N ARG A 60 0.09 3.25 -20.46
CA ARG A 60 1.12 2.43 -21.11
C ARG A 60 1.27 1.04 -20.52
N ILE A 61 1.17 0.92 -19.18
CA ILE A 61 1.20 -0.38 -18.49
C ILE A 61 -0.03 -1.20 -18.85
N SER A 62 -1.22 -0.57 -18.84
CA SER A 62 -2.48 -1.21 -19.20
C SER A 62 -2.49 -1.72 -20.63
N GLU A 63 -1.93 -0.94 -21.59
CA GLU A 63 -1.77 -1.34 -23.00
C GLU A 63 -0.90 -2.59 -23.19
N LEU A 64 -0.07 -2.94 -22.23
CA LEU A 64 0.68 -4.21 -22.21
C LEU A 64 -0.14 -5.39 -21.68
N GLY A 65 -1.43 -5.20 -21.36
CA GLY A 65 -2.28 -6.23 -20.74
C GLY A 65 -2.03 -6.46 -19.24
N ILE A 66 -1.17 -5.65 -18.62
CA ILE A 66 -0.81 -5.77 -17.20
C ILE A 66 -1.93 -5.15 -16.34
N LYS A 67 -2.33 -5.84 -15.28
CA LYS A 67 -3.32 -5.31 -14.32
C LYS A 67 -2.76 -4.11 -13.58
N VAL A 68 -3.47 -2.99 -13.61
CA VAL A 68 -3.08 -1.80 -12.84
C VAL A 68 -4.07 -1.58 -11.70
N LYS A 69 -3.56 -1.46 -10.48
CA LYS A 69 -4.34 -1.05 -9.32
C LYS A 69 -3.92 0.35 -8.89
N VAL A 70 -4.85 1.29 -8.95
CA VAL A 70 -4.63 2.67 -8.50
C VAL A 70 -5.25 2.86 -7.13
N ARG A 71 -4.39 3.07 -6.15
CA ARG A 71 -4.77 3.48 -4.79
C ARG A 71 -4.98 4.99 -4.79
N VAL A 72 -6.15 5.44 -4.37
CA VAL A 72 -6.43 6.85 -4.19
C VAL A 72 -6.40 7.18 -2.70
N ASN A 73 -5.40 7.94 -2.28
CA ASN A 73 -5.31 8.41 -0.90
C ASN A 73 -6.33 9.51 -0.65
N ILE A 74 -7.23 9.25 0.31
CA ILE A 74 -8.28 10.17 0.70
C ILE A 74 -8.08 10.58 2.15
N ASP A 75 -8.03 11.87 2.40
CA ASP A 75 -8.05 12.48 3.71
C ASP A 75 -9.23 13.46 3.83
N LYS A 76 -9.38 14.11 4.98
CA LYS A 76 -10.50 15.03 5.26
C LYS A 76 -10.51 16.28 4.35
N GLN A 77 -9.38 16.62 3.72
CA GLN A 77 -9.24 17.79 2.83
C GLN A 77 -9.49 17.44 1.35
N ASN A 78 -9.60 16.15 0.99
CA ASN A 78 -9.81 15.73 -0.39
C ASN A 78 -10.90 14.67 -0.56
N PRO A 79 -12.11 14.87 -0.02
CA PRO A 79 -13.16 13.84 -0.04
C PRO A 79 -13.59 13.42 -1.45
N ASP A 80 -13.34 14.27 -2.47
CA ASP A 80 -13.67 14.02 -3.88
C ASP A 80 -12.50 13.44 -4.70
N ALA A 81 -11.37 13.15 -4.07
CA ALA A 81 -10.18 12.65 -4.73
C ALA A 81 -10.45 11.42 -5.62
N PHE A 82 -11.33 10.53 -5.17
CA PHE A 82 -11.69 9.31 -5.91
C PHE A 82 -12.38 9.62 -7.25
N ALA A 83 -13.35 10.54 -7.25
CA ALA A 83 -14.04 10.95 -8.47
C ALA A 83 -13.06 11.56 -9.49
N HIS A 84 -12.24 12.51 -9.06
CA HIS A 84 -11.26 13.18 -9.93
C HIS A 84 -10.25 12.20 -10.56
N VAL A 85 -9.81 11.18 -9.80
CA VAL A 85 -8.90 10.15 -10.34
C VAL A 85 -9.64 9.23 -11.30
N LYS A 86 -10.87 8.83 -10.97
CA LYS A 86 -11.70 8.01 -11.84
C LYS A 86 -11.94 8.67 -13.19
N ASP A 87 -12.27 9.96 -13.20
CA ASP A 87 -12.47 10.75 -14.42
C ASP A 87 -11.19 10.84 -15.26
N ALA A 88 -10.05 11.10 -14.62
CA ALA A 88 -8.76 11.22 -15.30
C ALA A 88 -8.27 9.91 -15.94
N LEU A 89 -8.73 8.77 -15.41
CA LEU A 89 -8.32 7.43 -15.85
C LEU A 89 -9.43 6.70 -16.62
N THR A 90 -10.48 7.42 -17.05
CA THR A 90 -11.58 6.85 -17.83
C THR A 90 -11.06 6.22 -19.13
N GLY A 91 -11.66 5.09 -19.52
CA GLY A 91 -11.35 4.37 -20.76
C GLY A 91 -10.05 3.55 -20.71
N ILE A 92 -9.45 3.36 -19.55
CA ILE A 92 -8.30 2.47 -19.40
C ILE A 92 -8.81 1.06 -19.05
N GLU A 93 -8.41 0.08 -19.83
CA GLU A 93 -8.69 -1.34 -19.59
C GLU A 93 -7.78 -1.89 -18.46
N ASN A 94 -8.10 -3.06 -17.93
CA ASN A 94 -7.33 -3.75 -16.90
C ASN A 94 -6.99 -2.88 -15.65
N LEU A 95 -7.79 -1.83 -15.41
CA LEU A 95 -7.63 -0.87 -14.34
C LEU A 95 -8.61 -1.12 -13.20
N ARG A 96 -8.11 -1.16 -11.97
CA ARG A 96 -8.91 -1.11 -10.76
C ARG A 96 -8.51 0.10 -9.92
N ILE A 97 -9.44 1.01 -9.67
CA ILE A 97 -9.24 2.15 -8.79
C ILE A 97 -9.92 1.84 -7.45
N TYR A 98 -9.26 2.13 -6.34
CA TYR A 98 -9.85 1.92 -5.01
C TYR A 98 -9.47 3.06 -4.05
N PRO A 99 -10.42 3.48 -3.19
CA PRO A 99 -10.17 4.49 -2.17
C PRO A 99 -9.35 3.91 -1.03
N ALA A 100 -8.46 4.70 -0.47
CA ALA A 100 -7.68 4.34 0.70
C ALA A 100 -7.68 5.50 1.70
N LYS A 101 -8.13 5.23 2.90
CA LYS A 101 -8.10 6.16 4.01
C LYS A 101 -6.66 6.52 4.38
N VAL A 102 -6.37 7.81 4.54
CA VAL A 102 -5.12 8.28 5.14
C VAL A 102 -5.32 8.37 6.64
N SER A 103 -4.64 7.49 7.37
CA SER A 103 -4.75 7.39 8.83
C SER A 103 -3.69 8.23 9.54
N ILE A 104 -3.96 8.57 10.79
CA ILE A 104 -3.01 9.22 11.68
C ILE A 104 -1.89 8.23 12.02
N GLU A 105 -0.64 8.69 11.86
CA GLU A 105 0.55 7.96 12.26
C GLU A 105 1.27 8.72 13.40
N PRO A 106 1.91 8.02 14.35
CA PRO A 106 2.56 8.66 15.50
C PRO A 106 3.63 9.69 15.14
N THR A 107 4.31 9.51 14.02
CA THR A 107 5.42 10.36 13.56
C THR A 107 4.98 11.62 12.82
N GLN A 108 3.69 11.80 12.58
CA GLN A 108 3.15 12.97 11.90
C GLN A 108 3.08 14.18 12.83
N ASP A 109 3.27 15.38 12.26
CA ASP A 109 3.00 16.63 12.94
C ASP A 109 1.49 16.88 13.10
N ASP A 110 1.12 17.90 13.91
CA ASP A 110 -0.29 18.18 14.22
C ASP A 110 -1.08 18.65 12.99
N ALA A 111 -0.47 19.36 12.05
CA ALA A 111 -1.11 19.77 10.81
C ALA A 111 -1.40 18.58 9.90
N GLN A 112 -0.51 17.60 9.86
CA GLN A 112 -0.72 16.34 9.15
C GLN A 112 -1.83 15.51 9.81
N LYS A 113 -1.79 15.37 11.14
CA LYS A 113 -2.82 14.64 11.92
C LYS A 113 -4.21 15.24 11.73
N ALA A 114 -4.35 16.57 11.71
CA ALA A 114 -5.62 17.26 11.55
C ALA A 114 -6.36 16.92 10.25
N ARG A 115 -5.64 16.56 9.18
CA ARG A 115 -6.24 16.16 7.90
C ARG A 115 -6.49 14.65 7.78
N CYS A 116 -5.87 13.84 8.63
CA CYS A 116 -5.98 12.39 8.58
C CYS A 116 -7.24 11.91 9.32
N TYR A 117 -7.67 10.72 8.99
CA TYR A 117 -8.73 10.02 9.72
C TYR A 117 -8.15 9.30 10.94
N ALA A 118 -8.81 9.43 12.08
CA ALA A 118 -8.52 8.61 13.25
C ALA A 118 -8.89 7.14 13.00
N MET A 119 -8.38 6.25 13.83
CA MET A 119 -8.66 4.82 13.71
C MET A 119 -10.17 4.52 13.84
N GLY A 120 -10.87 5.18 14.77
CA GLY A 120 -12.31 5.03 14.99
C GLY A 120 -13.18 5.52 13.82
N GLU A 121 -12.67 6.40 12.94
CA GLU A 121 -13.42 6.94 11.79
C GLU A 121 -13.39 6.00 10.56
N THR A 122 -12.92 4.77 10.71
CA THR A 122 -12.80 3.82 9.58
C THR A 122 -14.15 3.44 8.99
N ASN A 123 -15.15 3.19 9.84
CA ASN A 123 -16.50 2.82 9.40
C ASN A 123 -17.19 3.97 8.67
N GLU A 124 -17.07 5.18 9.17
CA GLU A 124 -17.62 6.39 8.54
C GLU A 124 -17.02 6.61 7.15
N PHE A 125 -15.70 6.46 7.03
CA PHE A 125 -15.02 6.53 5.74
C PHE A 125 -15.56 5.49 4.76
N HIS A 126 -15.70 4.23 5.18
CA HIS A 126 -16.21 3.17 4.31
C HIS A 126 -17.65 3.37 3.91
N GLN A 127 -18.51 3.82 4.84
CA GLN A 127 -19.89 4.17 4.54
C GLN A 127 -19.98 5.32 3.53
N ALA A 128 -19.18 6.37 3.71
CA ALA A 128 -19.13 7.48 2.78
C ALA A 128 -18.72 7.03 1.36
N MET A 129 -17.72 6.15 1.24
CA MET A 129 -17.27 5.61 -0.04
C MET A 129 -18.33 4.68 -0.68
N TYR A 130 -19.07 3.92 0.13
CA TYR A 130 -20.15 3.08 -0.34
C TYR A 130 -21.31 3.93 -0.89
N HIS A 131 -21.81 4.89 -0.10
CA HIS A 131 -22.94 5.73 -0.49
C HIS A 131 -22.62 6.61 -1.70
N LYS A 132 -21.42 7.17 -1.74
CA LYS A 132 -21.05 8.11 -2.81
C LYS A 132 -20.63 7.44 -4.11
N TYR A 133 -19.95 6.30 -4.03
CA TYR A 133 -19.31 5.67 -5.19
C TYR A 133 -19.68 4.19 -5.39
N GLY A 134 -20.56 3.63 -4.57
CA GLY A 134 -20.91 2.20 -4.60
C GLY A 134 -19.75 1.27 -4.23
N PHE A 135 -18.71 1.82 -3.56
CA PHE A 135 -17.53 1.04 -3.23
C PHE A 135 -17.83 0.13 -2.03
N LYS A 136 -18.07 -1.14 -2.30
CA LYS A 136 -18.31 -2.13 -1.25
C LYS A 136 -17.05 -2.30 -0.40
N PRO A 137 -17.12 -2.04 0.92
CA PRO A 137 -16.02 -2.36 1.82
C PRO A 137 -15.77 -3.86 1.83
N ILE A 138 -14.51 -4.24 2.08
CA ILE A 138 -14.07 -5.65 2.03
C ILE A 138 -14.63 -6.48 3.22
N TYR A 139 -15.70 -6.05 3.87
CA TYR A 139 -16.31 -6.77 5.01
C TYR A 139 -16.70 -8.20 4.67
N GLU A 140 -17.07 -8.49 3.42
CA GLU A 140 -17.36 -9.86 2.98
C GLU A 140 -16.13 -10.79 3.08
N LYS A 141 -14.91 -10.22 3.10
CA LYS A 141 -13.68 -11.01 3.28
C LYS A 141 -13.27 -11.18 4.74
N LEU A 142 -13.72 -10.31 5.64
CA LEU A 142 -13.41 -10.41 7.07
C LEU A 142 -14.08 -11.62 7.74
N PHE A 143 -15.18 -12.12 7.15
CA PHE A 143 -15.91 -13.29 7.64
C PHE A 143 -15.66 -14.56 6.81
N GLN A 144 -14.83 -14.49 5.77
CA GLN A 144 -14.34 -15.71 5.15
C GLN A 144 -13.33 -16.36 6.11
N GLN A 145 -13.65 -17.54 6.58
CA GLN A 145 -12.71 -18.42 7.27
C GLN A 145 -11.52 -18.69 6.34
N GLY A 146 -10.56 -17.83 6.37
CA GLY A 146 -9.30 -17.93 5.68
C GLY A 146 -8.24 -17.42 6.63
N VAL A 147 -7.15 -18.11 6.74
CA VAL A 147 -5.99 -17.70 7.52
C VAL A 147 -5.46 -16.40 6.90
N CYS A 148 -6.04 -15.27 7.28
CA CYS A 148 -5.56 -13.93 6.94
C CYS A 148 -4.63 -13.43 8.04
N SER A 149 -3.53 -14.16 8.28
CA SER A 149 -2.47 -13.64 9.12
C SER A 149 -1.62 -12.64 8.33
N CYS A 150 -0.99 -11.71 9.06
CA CYS A 150 -0.04 -10.77 8.48
C CYS A 150 1.13 -11.52 7.83
N MET A 151 1.63 -11.04 6.68
CA MET A 151 2.81 -11.65 6.05
C MET A 151 3.99 -11.80 7.00
N ALA A 152 4.12 -10.92 8.00
CA ALA A 152 5.18 -10.99 9.00
C ALA A 152 5.13 -12.26 9.87
N GLU A 153 3.95 -12.87 10.01
CA GLU A 153 3.71 -14.08 10.80
C GLU A 153 3.97 -15.37 10.00
N HIS A 154 4.23 -15.28 8.69
CA HIS A 154 4.59 -16.44 7.86
C HIS A 154 6.10 -16.60 7.76
N ASP A 155 6.65 -17.76 8.10
CA ASP A 155 8.10 -18.00 8.05
C ASP A 155 8.70 -17.75 6.66
N GLY A 156 8.01 -18.16 5.60
CA GLY A 156 8.45 -17.99 4.21
C GLY A 156 8.34 -16.55 3.67
N SER A 157 7.81 -15.59 4.42
CA SER A 157 7.65 -14.21 3.97
C SER A 157 8.72 -13.29 4.54
N CYS A 158 9.25 -12.40 3.70
CA CYS A 158 10.20 -11.37 4.11
C CYS A 158 10.11 -10.12 3.22
N VAL A 159 10.69 -9.05 3.72
CA VAL A 159 10.91 -7.79 2.98
C VAL A 159 12.41 -7.55 2.92
N ILE A 160 12.91 -7.18 1.76
CA ILE A 160 14.33 -6.88 1.56
C ILE A 160 14.44 -5.40 1.21
N ASP A 161 15.29 -4.65 1.91
CA ASP A 161 15.57 -3.26 1.60
C ASP A 161 16.65 -3.11 0.52
N HIS A 162 16.92 -1.86 0.12
CA HIS A 162 17.90 -1.53 -0.91
C HIS A 162 19.36 -1.81 -0.49
N ASN A 163 19.62 -2.00 0.79
CA ASN A 163 20.93 -2.38 1.33
C ASN A 163 21.10 -3.88 1.46
N GLY A 164 20.05 -4.67 1.20
CA GLY A 164 20.07 -6.12 1.35
C GLY A 164 19.70 -6.62 2.76
N ASN A 165 19.27 -5.75 3.66
CA ASN A 165 18.76 -6.18 4.97
C ASN A 165 17.40 -6.85 4.79
N VAL A 166 17.18 -7.93 5.51
CA VAL A 166 15.96 -8.74 5.46
C VAL A 166 15.13 -8.48 6.71
N TYR A 167 13.86 -8.15 6.52
CA TYR A 167 12.90 -7.84 7.58
C TYR A 167 11.67 -8.74 7.51
N LYS A 168 10.95 -8.89 8.60
CA LYS A 168 9.63 -9.56 8.63
C LYS A 168 8.49 -8.62 8.25
N CYS A 169 8.59 -7.34 8.60
CA CYS A 169 7.54 -6.34 8.40
C CYS A 169 8.04 -5.17 7.56
N VAL A 170 7.21 -4.67 6.65
CA VAL A 170 7.53 -3.48 5.84
C VAL A 170 7.71 -2.22 6.69
N ASN A 171 7.05 -2.14 7.84
CA ASN A 171 7.17 -1.01 8.76
C ASN A 171 8.51 -0.97 9.51
N ASP A 172 9.29 -2.05 9.47
CA ASP A 172 10.60 -2.12 10.10
C ASP A 172 11.73 -1.71 9.15
N VAL A 173 11.45 -1.58 7.86
CA VAL A 173 12.43 -1.19 6.84
C VAL A 173 13.05 0.16 7.20
N GLY A 174 14.40 0.22 7.16
CA GLY A 174 15.17 1.39 7.57
C GLY A 174 15.54 1.43 9.06
N ARG A 175 15.20 0.38 9.81
CA ARG A 175 15.60 0.18 11.21
C ARG A 175 16.49 -1.06 11.30
N PRO A 176 17.82 -0.94 11.19
CA PRO A 176 18.73 -2.10 11.13
C PRO A 176 18.62 -3.05 12.32
N GLU A 177 18.25 -2.54 13.50
CA GLU A 177 18.01 -3.32 14.71
C GLU A 177 16.83 -4.31 14.60
N TRP A 178 15.95 -4.08 13.62
CA TRP A 178 14.81 -4.96 13.31
C TRP A 178 15.06 -5.89 12.12
N ALA A 179 16.27 -5.84 11.54
CA ALA A 179 16.65 -6.80 10.53
C ALA A 179 16.80 -8.21 11.12
N ILE A 180 16.24 -9.20 10.44
CA ILE A 180 16.38 -10.60 10.83
C ILE A 180 17.65 -11.24 10.30
N SER A 181 18.14 -10.76 9.14
CA SER A 181 19.36 -11.23 8.48
C SER A 181 19.76 -10.25 7.37
N HIS A 182 20.75 -10.62 6.58
CA HIS A 182 21.13 -9.92 5.35
C HIS A 182 21.12 -10.90 4.17
N ILE A 183 20.77 -10.44 2.96
CA ILE A 183 20.65 -11.29 1.77
C ILE A 183 21.95 -12.02 1.41
N LEU A 184 23.10 -11.46 1.77
CA LEU A 184 24.43 -12.05 1.55
C LEU A 184 24.86 -12.95 2.72
N ASP A 185 24.05 -13.09 3.77
CA ASP A 185 24.39 -13.97 4.89
C ASP A 185 24.10 -15.42 4.52
N THR A 186 25.18 -16.17 4.27
CA THR A 186 25.12 -17.60 3.93
C THR A 186 25.04 -18.50 5.15
N THR A 187 25.12 -17.96 6.39
CA THR A 187 25.07 -18.77 7.62
C THR A 187 23.68 -19.29 7.94
N GLY A 188 22.64 -18.71 7.31
CA GLY A 188 21.25 -19.01 7.60
C GLY A 188 20.78 -18.60 9.00
N LYS A 189 21.62 -17.90 9.78
CA LYS A 189 21.29 -17.44 11.12
C LYS A 189 20.35 -16.22 11.00
N LYS A 190 19.19 -16.34 11.60
CA LYS A 190 18.24 -15.23 11.75
C LYS A 190 18.37 -14.64 13.15
N ASN A 191 18.12 -13.33 13.32
CA ASN A 191 18.03 -12.69 14.64
C ASN A 191 16.85 -13.28 15.42
N PRO A 192 17.07 -14.14 16.44
CA PRO A 192 15.99 -14.87 17.08
C PRO A 192 15.03 -13.96 17.84
N LYS A 193 15.55 -12.85 18.41
CA LYS A 193 14.75 -11.87 19.16
C LYS A 193 13.72 -11.17 18.24
N VAL A 194 14.11 -10.85 17.01
CA VAL A 194 13.23 -10.20 16.05
C VAL A 194 12.27 -11.21 15.44
N VAL A 195 12.74 -12.41 15.13
CA VAL A 195 11.91 -13.48 14.58
C VAL A 195 10.79 -13.87 15.55
N SER A 196 11.11 -14.05 16.86
CA SER A 196 10.12 -14.44 17.87
C SER A 196 9.03 -13.39 18.07
N ARG A 197 9.32 -12.11 17.85
CA ARG A 197 8.31 -11.05 17.92
C ARG A 197 7.14 -11.28 16.93
N TYR A 198 7.41 -11.89 15.79
CA TYR A 198 6.40 -12.11 14.75
C TYR A 198 5.88 -13.54 14.73
N LEU A 199 6.77 -14.52 14.79
CA LEU A 199 6.40 -15.94 14.70
C LEU A 199 6.00 -16.55 16.05
N GLY A 200 6.40 -15.93 17.16
CA GLY A 200 6.04 -16.37 18.51
C GLY A 200 4.86 -15.63 19.13
N ARG A 201 4.17 -14.80 18.36
CA ARG A 201 3.01 -14.06 18.88
C ARG A 201 1.84 -15.02 19.09
N ASP A 202 1.33 -15.02 20.32
CA ASP A 202 0.11 -15.71 20.68
C ASP A 202 -0.96 -14.69 21.09
N PRO A 203 -1.96 -14.40 20.23
CA PRO A 203 -3.01 -13.44 20.54
C PRO A 203 -3.87 -13.87 21.74
N PHE A 204 -3.90 -15.15 22.07
CA PHE A 204 -4.67 -15.66 23.23
C PHE A 204 -3.97 -15.39 24.56
N SER A 205 -2.68 -15.05 24.55
CA SER A 205 -1.92 -14.67 25.76
C SER A 205 -1.88 -13.14 26.00
N GLU A 206 -2.30 -12.33 25.03
CA GLU A 206 -2.29 -10.86 25.11
C GLU A 206 -3.66 -10.33 25.59
N ILE A 207 -3.72 -9.68 26.76
CA ILE A 207 -4.97 -9.19 27.37
C ILE A 207 -5.86 -8.39 26.41
N PRO A 208 -5.36 -7.42 25.60
CA PRO A 208 -6.22 -6.70 24.67
C PRO A 208 -6.85 -7.59 23.60
N CYS A 209 -6.19 -8.69 23.26
CA CYS A 209 -6.69 -9.64 22.27
C CYS A 209 -7.71 -10.60 22.87
N THR A 210 -7.51 -11.07 24.09
CA THR A 210 -8.45 -11.99 24.77
C THR A 210 -9.80 -11.34 25.07
N GLU A 211 -9.85 -10.01 25.19
CA GLU A 211 -11.08 -9.23 25.39
C GLU A 211 -11.68 -8.72 24.06
N CYS A 212 -11.05 -9.01 22.93
CA CYS A 212 -11.47 -8.54 21.63
C CYS A 212 -12.65 -9.36 21.08
N GLN A 213 -13.76 -8.70 20.78
CA GLN A 213 -14.94 -9.35 20.16
C GLN A 213 -14.68 -9.93 18.76
N MET A 214 -13.56 -9.58 18.13
CA MET A 214 -13.16 -10.06 16.81
C MET A 214 -12.20 -11.25 16.88
N LEU A 215 -11.81 -11.68 18.07
CA LEU A 215 -11.05 -12.90 18.25
C LEU A 215 -12.02 -14.09 18.09
N PRO A 216 -11.70 -15.05 17.17
CA PRO A 216 -12.57 -16.19 16.91
C PRO A 216 -12.70 -17.15 18.11
#